data_c47cae4a53c470e12ab028bf775d64fe
#
_entry.id   c47cae4a53c470e12ab028bf775d64fe
#
_cell.length_a   1.000
_cell.length_b   1.000
_cell.length_c   1.000
_cell.angle_alpha   90.00
_cell.angle_beta   90.00
_cell.angle_gamma   90.00
#
_symmetry.space_group_name_H-M   'P 1'
#
loop_
_entity.id
_entity.type
_entity.pdbx_description
1 polymer ?
#
loop_
_entity_poly.entity_id
_entity_poly.type
_entity_poly.pdbx_seq_one_letter_code
_entity_poly.pdbx_strand_id
1 'polypeptide(L)'
;MDWPIHNVDELDIVGERNDGGVDLIIVVSGPLDGSAATLSMLESKIKNYIAALSSSEFKQKYGQPKENGNSIYIVSEYPVDALVFGAIERLKPVARRAGANLEFRRSMS
;
A
#
# COMPACT_ATOMS: atom_id res chain seq x y z
N MET A 1 -11.27 10.89 -17.03
CA MET A 1 -11.51 9.51 -16.58
C MET A 1 -10.83 9.30 -15.22
N ASP A 2 -11.60 8.85 -14.25
CA ASP A 2 -11.03 8.62 -12.93
C ASP A 2 -10.53 7.19 -12.79
N TRP A 3 -9.25 7.06 -12.57
CA TRP A 3 -8.67 5.75 -12.30
C TRP A 3 -9.03 5.31 -10.87
N PRO A 4 -9.22 4.00 -10.62
CA PRO A 4 -9.53 3.51 -9.27
C PRO A 4 -8.37 3.69 -8.29
N ILE A 5 -7.17 3.94 -8.80
CA ILE A 5 -5.99 4.18 -7.99
C ILE A 5 -5.55 5.62 -8.21
N HIS A 6 -5.39 6.35 -7.12
CA HIS A 6 -4.95 7.76 -7.17
C HIS A 6 -3.47 7.85 -7.54
N ASN A 7 -2.96 9.07 -7.66
CA ASN A 7 -1.60 9.35 -8.08
C ASN A 7 -0.60 8.38 -7.44
N VAL A 8 0.12 7.61 -8.30
CA VAL A 8 1.03 6.57 -7.84
C VAL A 8 2.25 7.12 -7.09
N ASP A 9 2.56 8.41 -7.26
CA ASP A 9 3.69 9.05 -6.62
C ASP A 9 3.37 9.69 -5.27
N GLU A 10 2.11 9.64 -4.84
CA GLU A 10 1.67 10.25 -3.59
C GLU A 10 1.14 9.22 -2.59
N LEU A 11 1.35 9.49 -1.31
CA LEU A 11 0.76 8.71 -0.23
C LEU A 11 -0.67 9.21 0.01
N ASP A 12 -1.64 8.33 -0.08
CA ASP A 12 -3.05 8.70 0.09
C ASP A 12 -3.37 9.04 1.54
N ILE A 13 -3.08 8.11 2.45
CA ILE A 13 -3.32 8.29 3.88
C ILE A 13 -2.15 7.70 4.65
N VAL A 14 -1.68 8.44 5.65
CA VAL A 14 -0.63 7.99 6.56
C VAL A 14 -1.17 8.07 7.99
N GLY A 15 -1.21 6.93 8.68
CA GLY A 15 -1.65 6.86 10.07
C GLY A 15 -0.52 6.43 10.99
N GLU A 16 -0.27 7.18 12.05
CA GLU A 16 0.72 6.80 13.04
C GLU A 16 0.06 5.94 14.12
N ARG A 17 0.70 4.83 14.46
CA ARG A 17 0.22 3.95 15.52
C ARG A 17 0.88 4.27 16.84
N ASN A 18 0.22 3.89 17.94
CA ASN A 18 0.74 4.10 19.29
C ASN A 18 2.02 3.32 19.56
N ASP A 19 2.26 2.22 18.82
CA ASP A 19 3.45 1.39 18.98
C ASP A 19 4.68 1.93 18.23
N GLY A 20 4.54 3.09 17.58
CA GLY A 20 5.63 3.70 16.83
C GLY A 20 5.69 3.28 15.36
N GLY A 21 4.84 2.35 14.94
CA GLY A 21 4.73 1.97 13.54
C GLY A 21 3.82 2.92 12.78
N VAL A 22 3.82 2.79 11.45
CA VAL A 22 3.02 3.63 10.57
C VAL A 22 2.19 2.76 9.63
N ASP A 23 0.93 3.12 9.47
CA ASP A 23 0.05 2.48 8.48
C ASP A 23 -0.05 3.40 7.27
N LEU A 24 0.37 2.90 6.10
CA LEU A 24 0.19 3.57 4.83
C LEU A 24 -1.01 2.94 4.14
N ILE A 25 -1.97 3.76 3.72
CA ILE A 25 -3.22 3.25 3.18
C ILE A 25 -3.37 3.70 1.72
N ILE A 26 -3.53 2.73 0.83
CA ILE A 26 -3.85 2.96 -0.58
C ILE A 26 -5.37 2.91 -0.69
N VAL A 27 -5.96 4.05 -1.02
CA VAL A 27 -7.42 4.17 -1.16
C VAL A 27 -7.81 3.86 -2.61
N VAL A 28 -8.71 2.91 -2.78
CA VAL A 28 -9.23 2.52 -4.09
C VAL A 28 -10.62 3.13 -4.26
N SER A 29 -10.82 3.89 -5.33
CA SER A 29 -12.05 4.65 -5.56
C SER A 29 -12.97 4.04 -6.62
N GLY A 30 -12.66 2.85 -7.11
CA GLY A 30 -13.51 2.16 -8.09
C GLY A 30 -13.10 0.71 -8.23
N PRO A 31 -13.84 -0.07 -9.03
CA PRO A 31 -13.51 -1.48 -9.21
C PRO A 31 -12.11 -1.68 -9.77
N LEU A 32 -11.40 -2.67 -9.25
CA LEU A 32 -10.08 -3.06 -9.74
C LEU A 32 -10.26 -4.25 -10.70
N ASP A 33 -10.13 -4.00 -11.99
CA ASP A 33 -10.18 -5.07 -12.99
C ASP A 33 -8.80 -5.73 -13.12
N GLY A 34 -8.75 -6.86 -13.85
CA GLY A 34 -7.52 -7.59 -14.07
C GLY A 34 -6.71 -7.09 -15.26
N SER A 35 -6.98 -5.87 -15.76
CA SER A 35 -6.26 -5.33 -16.92
C SER A 35 -4.80 -5.05 -16.60
N ALA A 36 -3.96 -5.11 -17.62
CA ALA A 36 -2.53 -4.81 -17.47
C ALA A 36 -2.31 -3.39 -16.94
N ALA A 37 -3.14 -2.43 -17.35
CA ALA A 37 -3.04 -1.05 -16.89
C ALA A 37 -3.30 -0.93 -15.40
N THR A 38 -4.38 -1.55 -14.90
CA THR A 38 -4.72 -1.53 -13.47
C THR A 38 -3.65 -2.21 -12.64
N LEU A 39 -3.21 -3.40 -13.06
CA LEU A 39 -2.16 -4.14 -12.34
C LEU A 39 -0.85 -3.34 -12.29
N SER A 40 -0.47 -2.70 -13.41
CA SER A 40 0.74 -1.90 -13.47
C SER A 40 0.67 -0.69 -12.53
N MET A 41 -0.46 0.00 -12.50
CA MET A 41 -0.64 1.16 -11.61
C MET A 41 -0.59 0.75 -10.15
N LEU A 42 -1.25 -0.35 -9.79
CA LEU A 42 -1.26 -0.83 -8.41
C LEU A 42 0.14 -1.25 -7.97
N GLU A 43 0.84 -2.01 -8.81
CA GLU A 43 2.21 -2.42 -8.52
C GLU A 43 3.14 -1.23 -8.34
N SER A 44 3.03 -0.23 -9.22
CA SER A 44 3.83 0.99 -9.12
C SER A 44 3.56 1.74 -7.82
N LYS A 45 2.29 1.86 -7.44
CA LYS A 45 1.93 2.54 -6.20
C LYS A 45 2.46 1.80 -4.97
N ILE A 46 2.32 0.48 -4.93
CA ILE A 46 2.83 -0.34 -3.83
C ILE A 46 4.36 -0.20 -3.74
N LYS A 47 5.05 -0.30 -4.88
CA LYS A 47 6.52 -0.17 -4.89
C LYS A 47 6.99 1.21 -4.44
N ASN A 48 6.25 2.26 -4.81
CA ASN A 48 6.56 3.62 -4.37
C ASN A 48 6.34 3.77 -2.85
N TYR A 49 5.32 3.14 -2.30
CA TYR A 49 5.10 3.12 -0.86
C TYR A 49 6.23 2.39 -0.13
N ILE A 50 6.67 1.24 -0.66
CA ILE A 50 7.79 0.49 -0.09
C ILE A 50 9.06 1.34 -0.13
N ALA A 51 9.32 2.03 -1.23
CA ALA A 51 10.48 2.91 -1.36
C ALA A 51 10.41 4.08 -0.37
N ALA A 52 9.21 4.63 -0.16
CA ALA A 52 9.01 5.72 0.80
C ALA A 52 9.38 5.29 2.22
N LEU A 53 9.01 4.07 2.62
CA LEU A 53 9.34 3.53 3.94
C LEU A 53 10.84 3.43 4.17
N SER A 54 11.61 3.23 3.10
CA SER A 54 13.06 3.09 3.16
C SER A 54 13.78 4.44 3.02
N SER A 55 13.06 5.52 2.74
CA SER A 55 13.67 6.84 2.54
C SER A 55 14.12 7.44 3.87
N SER A 56 15.19 8.22 3.82
CA SER A 56 15.67 8.93 5.01
C SER A 56 14.69 9.99 5.47
N GLU A 57 13.96 10.63 4.55
CA GLU A 57 12.94 11.61 4.88
C GLU A 57 11.82 11.00 5.72
N PHE A 58 11.36 9.81 5.35
CA PHE A 58 10.32 9.11 6.09
C PHE A 58 10.81 8.72 7.47
N LYS A 59 12.03 8.19 7.56
CA LYS A 59 12.64 7.79 8.85
C LYS A 59 12.85 8.98 9.78
N GLN A 60 13.21 10.14 9.25
CA GLN A 60 13.34 11.35 10.03
C GLN A 60 12.02 11.83 10.58
N LYS A 61 10.95 11.71 9.80
CA LYS A 61 9.63 12.18 10.18
C LYS A 61 8.91 11.24 11.17
N TYR A 62 9.02 9.93 10.97
CA TYR A 62 8.24 8.93 11.72
C TYR A 62 9.10 8.02 12.60
N GLY A 63 10.42 8.09 12.48
CA GLY A 63 11.33 7.26 13.25
C GLY A 63 11.45 5.84 12.70
N GLN A 64 12.08 4.97 13.46
CA GLN A 64 12.24 3.56 13.08
C GLN A 64 11.05 2.76 13.56
N PRO A 65 10.56 1.80 12.75
CA PRO A 65 9.46 0.94 13.18
C PRO A 65 9.91 0.03 14.33
N LYS A 66 8.99 -0.25 15.25
CA LYS A 66 9.21 -1.19 16.33
C LYS A 66 8.86 -2.62 15.88
N GLU A 67 8.66 -3.53 16.82
CA GLU A 67 8.48 -4.96 16.55
C GLU A 67 7.46 -5.30 15.47
N ASN A 68 6.36 -4.57 15.40
CA ASN A 68 5.30 -4.83 14.43
C ASN A 68 5.56 -4.20 13.06
N GLY A 69 6.65 -3.42 12.92
CA GLY A 69 6.99 -2.78 11.66
C GLY A 69 5.97 -1.77 11.19
N ASN A 70 6.01 -1.48 9.89
CA ASN A 70 5.04 -0.65 9.22
C ASN A 70 4.05 -1.52 8.45
N SER A 71 2.90 -0.97 8.10
CA SER A 71 1.90 -1.69 7.32
C SER A 71 1.50 -0.88 6.09
N ILE A 72 1.21 -1.60 5.01
CA ILE A 72 0.64 -1.03 3.79
C ILE A 72 -0.69 -1.74 3.57
N TYR A 73 -1.78 -0.99 3.59
CA TYR A 73 -3.12 -1.53 3.37
C TYR A 73 -3.67 -1.03 2.05
N ILE A 74 -4.20 -1.96 1.25
CA ILE A 74 -4.97 -1.63 0.07
C ILE A 74 -6.43 -1.76 0.49
N VAL A 75 -7.15 -0.65 0.54
CA VAL A 75 -8.52 -0.62 1.04
C VAL A 75 -9.49 -0.36 -0.11
N SER A 76 -10.40 -1.29 -0.35
CA SER A 76 -11.40 -1.18 -1.40
C SER A 76 -12.72 -1.79 -0.96
N GLU A 77 -13.79 -1.02 -1.12
CA GLU A 77 -15.16 -1.51 -0.96
C GLU A 77 -15.74 -1.95 -2.31
N TYR A 78 -14.99 -1.76 -3.40
CA TYR A 78 -15.40 -2.10 -4.76
C TYR A 78 -14.95 -3.51 -5.12
N PRO A 79 -15.54 -4.12 -6.17
CA PRO A 79 -15.11 -5.43 -6.64
C PRO A 79 -13.65 -5.43 -7.07
N VAL A 80 -12.96 -6.54 -6.80
CA VAL A 80 -11.55 -6.72 -7.11
C VAL A 80 -11.37 -8.03 -7.87
N ASP A 81 -10.74 -7.97 -9.04
CA ASP A 81 -10.45 -9.15 -9.85
C ASP A 81 -9.42 -10.04 -9.15
N ALA A 82 -9.54 -11.35 -9.35
CA ALA A 82 -8.62 -12.32 -8.74
C ALA A 82 -7.15 -12.07 -9.10
N LEU A 83 -6.88 -11.57 -10.30
CA LEU A 83 -5.50 -11.26 -10.72
C LEU A 83 -4.86 -10.18 -9.86
N VAL A 84 -5.67 -9.27 -9.30
CA VAL A 84 -5.17 -8.22 -8.39
C VAL A 84 -4.63 -8.85 -7.11
N PHE A 85 -5.32 -9.83 -6.55
CA PHE A 85 -4.85 -10.53 -5.36
C PHE A 85 -3.53 -11.25 -5.61
N GLY A 86 -3.37 -11.83 -6.80
CA GLY A 86 -2.11 -12.46 -7.20
C GLY A 86 -0.95 -11.46 -7.23
N ALA A 87 -1.19 -10.26 -7.74
CA ALA A 87 -0.19 -9.20 -7.77
C ALA A 87 0.20 -8.78 -6.35
N ILE A 88 -0.78 -8.63 -5.46
CA ILE A 88 -0.53 -8.27 -4.05
C ILE A 88 0.32 -9.35 -3.38
N GLU A 89 -0.02 -10.63 -3.59
CA GLU A 89 0.73 -11.73 -3.00
C GLU A 89 2.20 -11.75 -3.46
N ARG A 90 2.46 -11.43 -4.73
CA ARG A 90 3.83 -11.36 -5.24
C ARG A 90 4.64 -10.25 -4.61
N LEU A 91 3.99 -9.17 -4.16
CA LEU A 91 4.68 -8.02 -3.57
C LEU A 91 4.84 -8.11 -2.06
N LYS A 92 4.15 -9.05 -1.39
CA LYS A 92 4.28 -9.23 0.06
C LYS A 92 5.72 -9.47 0.51
N PRO A 93 6.50 -10.36 -0.13
CA PRO A 93 7.91 -10.55 0.27
C PRO A 93 8.74 -9.28 0.08
N VAL A 94 8.47 -8.51 -0.97
CA VAL A 94 9.18 -7.25 -1.22
C VAL A 94 8.93 -6.25 -0.10
N ALA A 95 7.66 -6.11 0.30
CA ALA A 95 7.28 -5.24 1.41
C ALA A 95 7.92 -5.70 2.72
N ARG A 96 7.92 -7.00 2.97
CA ARG A 96 8.48 -7.57 4.20
C ARG A 96 9.97 -7.27 4.34
N ARG A 97 10.71 -7.31 3.23
CA ARG A 97 12.15 -6.96 3.24
C ARG A 97 12.37 -5.50 3.63
N ALA A 98 11.40 -4.64 3.35
CA ALA A 98 11.45 -3.23 3.72
C ALA A 98 10.87 -2.95 5.11
N GLY A 99 10.50 -4.00 5.85
CA GLY A 99 9.94 -3.88 7.19
C GLY A 99 8.46 -3.58 7.22
N ALA A 100 7.71 -3.93 6.16
CA ALA A 100 6.29 -3.66 6.07
C ALA A 100 5.46 -4.91 5.85
N ASN A 101 4.24 -4.89 6.38
CA ASN A 101 3.23 -5.90 6.08
C ASN A 101 2.28 -5.34 5.03
N LEU A 102 2.10 -6.06 3.94
CA LEU A 102 1.20 -5.66 2.86
C LEU A 102 -0.08 -6.48 2.96
N GLU A 103 -1.22 -5.81 3.09
CA GLU A 103 -2.52 -6.47 3.22
C GLU A 103 -3.60 -5.77 2.42
N PHE A 104 -4.59 -6.54 1.99
CA PHE A 104 -5.81 -6.03 1.39
C PHE A 104 -6.93 -6.06 2.44
N ARG A 105 -7.75 -4.99 2.47
CA ARG A 105 -8.91 -4.92 3.35
C ARG A 105 -10.10 -4.34 2.62
N ARG A 106 -11.29 -4.83 2.96
CA ARG A 106 -12.54 -4.29 2.41
C ARG A 106 -12.88 -2.94 3.04
N SER A 107 -12.50 -2.75 4.30
CA SER A 107 -12.81 -1.54 5.04
C SER A 107 -11.85 -1.40 6.21
N MET A 108 -11.62 -0.17 6.65
CA MET A 108 -10.80 0.12 7.84
C MET A 108 -11.64 0.26 9.11
N SER A 109 -12.93 0.16 9.00
CA SER A 109 -13.82 0.22 10.16
C SER A 109 -13.96 -1.14 10.85
#